data_88c511f1bcd6bb7b9262f7d98ec95859
#
_entry.id   88c511f1bcd6bb7b9262f7d98ec95859
#
_cell.length_a   1.000
_cell.length_b   1.000
_cell.length_c   1.000
_cell.angle_alpha   90.00
_cell.angle_beta   90.00
_cell.angle_gamma   90.00
#
_symmetry.space_group_name_H-M   'P 1'
#
loop_
_entity.id
_entity.type
_entity.pdbx_description
1 polymer ?
#
loop_
_entity_poly.entity_id
_entity_poly.type
_entity_poly.pdbx_seq_one_letter_code
_entity_poly.pdbx_strand_id
1 'polypeptide(L)'
;AEVINDISGLTLGMGAAQAAIDAGAGYILNYSYSVPKRRPDAPPVYDDVAAETVAWMAGRVDALASAGMARESLAIDPGIAFGKSHDEDIQILRRVGELTTFGLPVLLAHSRKNFIGSINGQPPTGRDIETHVLSAMAYAQGVRIFRVHDVEGARRALEMAAALASAGRGAFAPDDGSWPWRAGAAASHMVSGEARSPAPEGQRW
;
A
#
# COMPACT_ATOMS: atom_id res chain seq x y z
N ALA A 1 7.01 -18.34 -2.29
CA ALA A 1 6.67 -16.90 -2.35
C ALA A 1 7.45 -16.17 -1.25
N GLU A 2 7.92 -14.97 -1.53
CA GLU A 2 8.63 -14.15 -0.53
C GLU A 2 7.65 -13.35 0.34
N VAL A 3 6.44 -13.08 -0.16
CA VAL A 3 5.40 -12.32 0.53
C VAL A 3 4.04 -12.95 0.28
N ILE A 4 3.22 -13.07 1.31
CA ILE A 4 1.82 -13.48 1.23
C ILE A 4 0.95 -12.22 1.37
N ASN A 5 0.09 -11.94 0.37
CA ASN A 5 -0.92 -10.89 0.48
C ASN A 5 -2.27 -11.53 0.84
N ASP A 6 -2.61 -11.51 2.12
CA ASP A 6 -3.88 -12.07 2.60
C ASP A 6 -5.01 -11.06 2.50
N ILE A 7 -5.84 -11.23 1.48
CA ILE A 7 -7.02 -10.39 1.25
C ILE A 7 -8.20 -10.76 2.17
N SER A 8 -8.08 -11.83 2.96
CA SER A 8 -9.14 -12.24 3.89
C SER A 8 -9.12 -11.47 5.21
N GLY A 9 -7.99 -10.89 5.56
CA GLY A 9 -7.82 -10.21 6.85
C GLY A 9 -8.05 -11.15 8.03
N LEU A 10 -7.57 -12.38 7.93
CA LEU A 10 -7.73 -13.47 8.89
C LEU A 10 -9.18 -13.97 9.05
N THR A 11 -10.14 -13.56 8.21
CA THR A 11 -11.53 -14.05 8.30
C THR A 11 -11.65 -15.52 7.90
N LEU A 12 -10.68 -16.06 7.15
CA LEU A 12 -10.55 -17.49 6.83
C LEU A 12 -9.64 -18.25 7.81
N GLY A 13 -9.26 -17.62 8.92
CA GLY A 13 -8.37 -18.18 9.93
C GLY A 13 -6.89 -17.87 9.70
N MET A 14 -6.04 -18.43 10.55
CA MET A 14 -4.61 -18.12 10.64
C MET A 14 -3.71 -18.90 9.66
N GLY A 15 -4.27 -19.78 8.81
CA GLY A 15 -3.46 -20.70 8.00
C GLY A 15 -2.45 -20.02 7.09
N ALA A 16 -2.83 -18.92 6.40
CA ALA A 16 -1.92 -18.17 5.54
C ALA A 16 -0.85 -17.41 6.36
N ALA A 17 -1.24 -16.86 7.51
CA ALA A 17 -0.31 -16.20 8.41
C ALA A 17 0.68 -17.19 9.03
N GLN A 18 0.22 -18.37 9.46
CA GLN A 18 1.10 -19.41 9.98
C GLN A 18 2.12 -19.88 8.94
N ALA A 19 1.67 -20.09 7.69
CA ALA A 19 2.58 -20.44 6.61
C ALA A 19 3.64 -19.36 6.34
N ALA A 20 3.30 -18.08 6.49
CA ALA A 20 4.26 -16.99 6.39
C ALA A 20 5.26 -17.00 7.54
N ILE A 21 4.79 -17.21 8.78
CA ILE A 21 5.64 -17.32 9.98
C ILE A 21 6.62 -18.48 9.83
N ASP A 22 6.15 -19.67 9.49
CA ASP A 22 6.96 -20.88 9.36
C ASP A 22 8.02 -20.75 8.25
N ALA A 23 7.71 -20.01 7.19
CA ALA A 23 8.61 -19.78 6.06
C ALA A 23 9.53 -18.56 6.24
N GLY A 24 9.34 -17.73 7.27
CA GLY A 24 10.02 -16.45 7.41
C GLY A 24 9.67 -15.47 6.27
N ALA A 25 8.46 -15.58 5.69
CA ALA A 25 8.01 -14.75 4.58
C ALA A 25 7.35 -13.47 5.08
N GLY A 26 7.35 -12.43 4.23
CA GLY A 26 6.56 -11.22 4.47
C GLY A 26 5.06 -11.50 4.41
N TYR A 27 4.29 -10.72 5.15
CA TYR A 27 2.84 -10.84 5.20
C TYR A 27 2.16 -9.48 5.07
N ILE A 28 1.19 -9.36 4.18
CA ILE A 28 0.38 -8.17 4.02
C ILE A 28 -1.02 -8.46 4.55
N LEU A 29 -1.36 -7.83 5.67
CA LEU A 29 -2.66 -7.90 6.28
C LEU A 29 -3.60 -6.90 5.61
N ASN A 30 -4.57 -7.39 4.84
CA ASN A 30 -5.57 -6.55 4.20
C ASN A 30 -6.83 -6.45 5.07
N TYR A 31 -7.35 -5.25 5.26
CA TYR A 31 -8.70 -5.09 5.82
C TYR A 31 -9.73 -5.73 4.88
N SER A 32 -10.54 -6.62 5.41
CA SER A 32 -11.68 -7.16 4.68
C SER A 32 -12.86 -7.36 5.61
N TYR A 33 -14.00 -6.81 5.23
CA TYR A 33 -15.25 -7.10 5.94
C TYR A 33 -15.81 -8.46 5.53
N SER A 34 -15.67 -8.83 4.28
CA SER A 34 -16.20 -10.08 3.73
C SER A 34 -15.33 -10.69 2.65
N VAL A 35 -15.29 -12.01 2.62
CA VAL A 35 -14.69 -12.82 1.55
C VAL A 35 -15.80 -13.68 0.96
N PRO A 36 -16.05 -13.67 -0.34
CA PRO A 36 -15.34 -12.92 -1.39
C PRO A 36 -15.55 -11.40 -1.30
N LYS A 37 -14.68 -10.66 -1.99
CA LYS A 37 -14.66 -9.20 -2.06
C LYS A 37 -15.94 -8.65 -2.71
N ARG A 38 -16.99 -8.46 -1.91
CA ARG A 38 -18.24 -7.81 -2.32
C ARG A 38 -18.84 -7.05 -1.14
N ARG A 39 -19.65 -6.05 -1.43
CA ARG A 39 -20.46 -5.41 -0.39
C ARG A 39 -21.55 -6.40 0.03
N PRO A 40 -21.70 -6.73 1.32
CA PRO A 40 -22.77 -7.59 1.79
C PRO A 40 -24.13 -6.90 1.64
N ASP A 41 -25.22 -7.68 1.59
CA ASP A 41 -26.59 -7.16 1.50
C ASP A 41 -26.95 -6.28 2.71
N ALA A 42 -26.40 -6.61 3.89
CA ALA A 42 -26.46 -5.79 5.10
C ALA A 42 -25.03 -5.36 5.49
N PRO A 43 -24.51 -4.29 4.87
CA PRO A 43 -23.17 -3.81 5.18
C PRO A 43 -23.14 -3.19 6.59
N PRO A 44 -21.98 -3.18 7.25
CA PRO A 44 -21.83 -2.46 8.49
C PRO A 44 -22.14 -0.98 8.28
N VAL A 45 -22.67 -0.37 9.30
CA VAL A 45 -22.82 1.08 9.39
C VAL A 45 -21.66 1.59 10.24
N TYR A 46 -20.86 2.49 9.70
CA TYR A 46 -19.73 3.08 10.38
C TYR A 46 -20.09 4.49 10.85
N ASP A 47 -19.79 4.81 12.10
CA ASP A 47 -19.80 6.20 12.56
C ASP A 47 -18.58 6.95 12.02
N ASP A 48 -17.43 6.28 12.02
CA ASP A 48 -16.16 6.75 11.44
C ASP A 48 -15.40 5.56 10.84
N VAL A 49 -15.57 5.34 9.54
CA VAL A 49 -14.98 4.18 8.85
C VAL A 49 -13.45 4.17 8.89
N ALA A 50 -12.79 5.34 8.94
CA ALA A 50 -11.34 5.39 9.03
C ALA A 50 -10.86 4.98 10.42
N ALA A 51 -11.45 5.53 11.49
CA ALA A 51 -11.12 5.16 12.86
C ALA A 51 -11.42 3.68 13.13
N GLU A 52 -12.56 3.17 12.63
CA GLU A 52 -12.91 1.76 12.78
C GLU A 52 -11.98 0.84 11.99
N THR A 53 -11.50 1.26 10.82
CA THR A 53 -10.45 0.54 10.08
C THR A 53 -9.15 0.47 10.89
N VAL A 54 -8.75 1.56 11.53
CA VAL A 54 -7.57 1.59 12.42
C VAL A 54 -7.77 0.65 13.61
N ALA A 55 -8.91 0.71 14.28
CA ALA A 55 -9.21 -0.14 15.43
C ALA A 55 -9.25 -1.64 15.06
N TRP A 56 -9.88 -1.97 13.91
CA TRP A 56 -9.88 -3.33 13.39
C TRP A 56 -8.47 -3.84 13.10
N MET A 57 -7.65 -2.98 12.49
CA MET A 57 -6.26 -3.30 12.15
C MET A 57 -5.43 -3.58 13.41
N ALA A 58 -5.60 -2.79 14.47
CA ALA A 58 -4.90 -2.98 15.73
C ALA A 58 -5.10 -4.38 16.30
N GLY A 59 -6.36 -4.84 16.42
CA GLY A 59 -6.66 -6.17 16.94
C GLY A 59 -6.08 -7.31 16.08
N ARG A 60 -5.95 -7.12 14.77
CA ARG A 60 -5.36 -8.13 13.88
C ARG A 60 -3.83 -8.14 13.93
N VAL A 61 -3.22 -6.97 14.02
CA VAL A 61 -1.77 -6.85 14.22
C VAL A 61 -1.35 -7.50 15.53
N ASP A 62 -2.10 -7.27 16.62
CA ASP A 62 -1.85 -7.89 17.92
C ASP A 62 -2.00 -9.42 17.86
N ALA A 63 -3.00 -9.91 17.13
CA ALA A 63 -3.20 -11.36 16.95
C ALA A 63 -2.03 -11.98 16.16
N LEU A 64 -1.54 -11.33 15.11
CA LEU A 64 -0.38 -11.80 14.33
C LEU A 64 0.90 -11.78 15.16
N ALA A 65 1.14 -10.73 15.94
CA ALA A 65 2.28 -10.65 16.84
C ALA A 65 2.25 -11.76 17.90
N SER A 66 1.07 -12.02 18.48
CA SER A 66 0.87 -13.12 19.45
C SER A 66 1.10 -14.50 18.85
N ALA A 67 0.86 -14.66 17.55
CA ALA A 67 1.15 -15.90 16.81
C ALA A 67 2.62 -16.06 16.42
N GLY A 68 3.47 -15.05 16.68
CA GLY A 68 4.90 -15.08 16.37
C GLY A 68 5.28 -14.42 15.05
N MET A 69 4.38 -13.65 14.41
CA MET A 69 4.72 -12.85 13.23
C MET A 69 5.73 -11.76 13.61
N ALA A 70 6.89 -11.77 12.98
CA ALA A 70 7.88 -10.71 13.17
C ALA A 70 7.33 -9.38 12.61
N ARG A 71 7.48 -8.31 13.38
CA ARG A 71 6.97 -6.99 13.01
C ARG A 71 7.55 -6.49 11.69
N GLU A 72 8.82 -6.80 11.46
CA GLU A 72 9.57 -6.45 10.26
C GLU A 72 9.07 -7.18 9.00
N SER A 73 8.33 -8.27 9.18
CA SER A 73 7.72 -9.06 8.09
C SER A 73 6.29 -8.63 7.78
N LEU A 74 5.73 -7.66 8.50
CA LEU A 74 4.33 -7.27 8.40
C LEU A 74 4.15 -5.93 7.69
N ALA A 75 3.22 -5.90 6.73
CA ALA A 75 2.65 -4.68 6.15
C ALA A 75 1.13 -4.71 6.26
N ILE A 76 0.50 -3.55 6.20
CA ILE A 76 -0.97 -3.41 6.33
C ILE A 76 -1.58 -2.73 5.10
N ASP A 77 -2.78 -3.15 4.70
CA ASP A 77 -3.56 -2.60 3.58
C ASP A 77 -4.96 -2.23 4.09
N PRO A 78 -5.44 -0.99 3.96
CA PRO A 78 -6.78 -0.59 4.39
C PRO A 78 -7.92 -1.24 3.61
N GLY A 79 -7.64 -2.03 2.59
CA GLY A 79 -8.64 -2.79 1.85
C GLY A 79 -9.62 -1.90 1.08
N ILE A 80 -9.13 -0.93 0.32
CA ILE A 80 -9.98 -0.12 -0.55
C ILE A 80 -10.82 -1.02 -1.47
N ALA A 81 -12.13 -0.78 -1.52
CA ALA A 81 -13.13 -1.57 -2.24
C ALA A 81 -13.27 -3.03 -1.74
N PHE A 82 -12.99 -3.30 -0.46
CA PHE A 82 -13.27 -4.59 0.19
C PHE A 82 -14.49 -4.48 1.11
N GLY A 83 -15.70 -4.55 0.51
CA GLY A 83 -16.98 -4.49 1.22
C GLY A 83 -17.45 -3.09 1.61
N LYS A 84 -16.71 -2.05 1.26
CA LYS A 84 -17.02 -0.64 1.54
C LYS A 84 -17.76 0.03 0.38
N SER A 85 -18.48 1.10 0.65
CA SER A 85 -19.01 2.02 -0.37
C SER A 85 -17.91 2.91 -0.94
N HIS A 86 -18.21 3.62 -2.03
CA HIS A 86 -17.26 4.56 -2.61
C HIS A 86 -16.93 5.72 -1.67
N ASP A 87 -17.92 6.22 -0.92
CA ASP A 87 -17.72 7.31 0.04
C ASP A 87 -16.86 6.86 1.23
N GLU A 88 -17.06 5.64 1.73
CA GLU A 88 -16.23 5.03 2.77
C GLU A 88 -14.78 4.85 2.30
N ASP A 89 -14.56 4.40 1.06
CA ASP A 89 -13.23 4.31 0.46
C ASP A 89 -12.53 5.67 0.39
N ILE A 90 -13.27 6.74 -0.01
CA ILE A 90 -12.75 8.10 -0.07
C ILE A 90 -12.41 8.63 1.33
N GLN A 91 -13.24 8.36 2.33
CA GLN A 91 -12.97 8.77 3.72
C GLN A 91 -11.69 8.12 4.26
N ILE A 92 -11.47 6.82 3.98
CA ILE A 92 -10.24 6.13 4.35
C ILE A 92 -9.04 6.74 3.62
N LEU A 93 -9.14 7.01 2.31
CA LEU A 93 -8.04 7.60 1.53
C LEU A 93 -7.66 9.00 2.04
N ARG A 94 -8.64 9.80 2.47
CA ARG A 94 -8.39 11.12 3.08
C ARG A 94 -7.57 11.04 4.36
N ARG A 95 -7.65 9.94 5.08
CA ARG A 95 -7.06 9.72 6.42
C ARG A 95 -6.12 8.53 6.46
N VAL A 96 -5.63 8.07 5.29
CA VAL A 96 -4.76 6.88 5.21
C VAL A 96 -3.48 7.02 6.03
N GLY A 97 -3.04 8.25 6.27
CA GLY A 97 -1.91 8.56 7.15
C GLY A 97 -2.08 8.07 8.58
N GLU A 98 -3.30 7.91 9.08
CA GLU A 98 -3.54 7.38 10.42
C GLU A 98 -3.03 5.95 10.58
N LEU A 99 -3.02 5.16 9.49
CA LEU A 99 -2.46 3.81 9.51
C LEU A 99 -0.93 3.80 9.66
N THR A 100 -0.24 4.89 9.35
CA THR A 100 1.22 4.96 9.53
C THR A 100 1.62 5.03 11.01
N THR A 101 0.68 5.36 11.90
CA THR A 101 0.90 5.38 13.36
C THR A 101 1.23 3.99 13.94
N PHE A 102 0.88 2.92 13.23
CA PHE A 102 1.33 1.57 13.59
C PHE A 102 2.85 1.39 13.46
N GLY A 103 3.56 2.30 12.78
CA GLY A 103 4.98 2.12 12.46
C GLY A 103 5.25 0.90 11.57
N LEU A 104 4.23 0.47 10.82
CA LEU A 104 4.29 -0.59 9.81
C LEU A 104 4.19 0.03 8.43
N PRO A 105 4.79 -0.59 7.39
CA PRO A 105 4.56 -0.19 6.01
C PRO A 105 3.08 -0.29 5.66
N VAL A 106 2.53 0.76 5.06
CA VAL A 106 1.16 0.76 4.52
C VAL A 106 1.21 0.51 3.03
N LEU A 107 0.50 -0.54 2.58
CA LEU A 107 0.25 -0.83 1.17
C LEU A 107 -1.09 -0.25 0.75
N LEU A 108 -1.13 0.40 -0.40
CA LEU A 108 -2.35 0.91 -1.00
C LEU A 108 -2.59 0.30 -2.38
N ALA A 109 -3.69 -0.44 -2.51
CA ALA A 109 -4.10 -1.10 -3.75
C ALA A 109 -5.38 -0.47 -4.31
N HIS A 110 -5.32 0.81 -4.69
CA HIS A 110 -6.46 1.61 -5.14
C HIS A 110 -6.61 1.70 -6.67
N SER A 111 -5.60 1.21 -7.40
CA SER A 111 -5.49 1.39 -8.85
C SER A 111 -6.71 0.92 -9.61
N ARG A 112 -7.24 1.82 -10.48
CA ARG A 112 -8.37 1.62 -11.38
C ARG A 112 -9.67 1.18 -10.71
N LYS A 113 -9.80 1.35 -9.38
CA LYS A 113 -10.99 0.89 -8.63
C LYS A 113 -12.25 1.70 -8.96
N ASN A 114 -13.41 1.11 -8.65
CA ASN A 114 -14.70 1.63 -9.12
C ASN A 114 -15.07 3.00 -8.55
N PHE A 115 -14.63 3.33 -7.34
CA PHE A 115 -14.85 4.66 -6.75
C PHE A 115 -14.26 5.78 -7.63
N ILE A 116 -13.13 5.53 -8.33
CA ILE A 116 -12.56 6.49 -9.29
C ILE A 116 -13.52 6.72 -10.45
N GLY A 117 -14.04 5.64 -11.02
CA GLY A 117 -15.01 5.73 -12.11
C GLY A 117 -16.34 6.37 -11.71
N SER A 118 -16.75 6.28 -10.44
CA SER A 118 -17.95 6.95 -9.96
C SER A 118 -17.80 8.48 -9.89
N ILE A 119 -16.56 8.98 -9.82
CA ILE A 119 -16.26 10.42 -9.79
C ILE A 119 -16.19 11.01 -11.20
N ASN A 120 -15.53 10.34 -12.13
CA ASN A 120 -15.19 10.91 -13.43
C ASN A 120 -15.76 10.16 -14.65
N GLY A 121 -16.52 9.09 -14.44
CA GLY A 121 -17.14 8.29 -15.49
C GLY A 121 -16.19 7.46 -16.34
N GLN A 122 -14.87 7.43 -16.04
CA GLN A 122 -13.90 6.73 -16.85
C GLN A 122 -14.00 5.20 -16.72
N PRO A 123 -13.81 4.44 -17.81
CA PRO A 123 -13.66 3.00 -17.75
C PRO A 123 -12.37 2.62 -17.00
N PRO A 124 -12.23 1.38 -16.49
CA PRO A 124 -11.05 0.99 -15.70
C PRO A 124 -9.71 1.30 -16.36
N THR A 125 -9.60 1.12 -17.66
CA THR A 125 -8.36 1.38 -18.43
C THR A 125 -8.05 2.87 -18.61
N GLY A 126 -8.99 3.76 -18.33
CA GLY A 126 -8.83 5.22 -18.41
C GLY A 126 -8.56 5.90 -17.06
N ARG A 127 -8.32 5.13 -15.96
CA ARG A 127 -8.21 5.67 -14.58
C ARG A 127 -6.77 5.79 -14.08
N ASP A 128 -5.77 5.77 -14.95
CA ASP A 128 -4.37 5.79 -14.50
C ASP A 128 -3.95 7.15 -13.97
N ILE A 129 -4.42 8.24 -14.58
CA ILE A 129 -4.13 9.61 -14.10
C ILE A 129 -4.59 9.78 -12.65
N GLU A 130 -5.83 9.44 -12.35
CA GLU A 130 -6.41 9.54 -11.01
C GLU A 130 -5.71 8.58 -10.04
N THR A 131 -5.34 7.40 -10.51
CA THR A 131 -4.55 6.44 -9.71
C THR A 131 -3.22 7.07 -9.29
N HIS A 132 -2.50 7.73 -10.22
CA HIS A 132 -1.22 8.36 -9.93
C HIS A 132 -1.36 9.57 -9.00
N VAL A 133 -2.39 10.40 -9.20
CA VAL A 133 -2.70 11.53 -8.31
C VAL A 133 -2.95 11.03 -6.88
N LEU A 134 -3.80 10.02 -6.72
CA LEU A 134 -4.09 9.42 -5.42
C LEU A 134 -2.85 8.77 -4.78
N SER A 135 -1.99 8.15 -5.58
CA SER A 135 -0.71 7.60 -5.11
C SER A 135 0.19 8.69 -4.54
N ALA A 136 0.33 9.83 -5.26
CA ALA A 136 1.14 10.96 -4.80
C ALA A 136 0.57 11.58 -3.51
N MET A 137 -0.76 11.73 -3.42
CA MET A 137 -1.44 12.25 -2.22
C MET A 137 -1.25 11.32 -1.01
N ALA A 138 -1.38 10.01 -1.22
CA ALA A 138 -1.18 9.01 -0.17
C ALA A 138 0.30 8.91 0.25
N TYR A 139 1.24 9.08 -0.69
CA TYR A 139 2.67 9.18 -0.37
C TYR A 139 2.96 10.34 0.58
N ALA A 140 2.35 11.50 0.36
CA ALA A 140 2.50 12.66 1.24
C ALA A 140 1.96 12.38 2.67
N GLN A 141 1.01 11.45 2.80
CA GLN A 141 0.49 10.98 4.10
C GLN A 141 1.31 9.84 4.73
N GLY A 142 2.41 9.40 4.11
CA GLY A 142 3.29 8.37 4.69
C GLY A 142 3.13 6.96 4.10
N VAL A 143 2.24 6.74 3.13
CA VAL A 143 2.14 5.45 2.42
C VAL A 143 3.41 5.21 1.59
N ARG A 144 3.91 3.98 1.58
CA ARG A 144 5.19 3.65 0.91
C ARG A 144 5.10 2.47 -0.06
N ILE A 145 4.04 1.67 -0.03
CA ILE A 145 3.84 0.55 -0.94
C ILE A 145 2.60 0.79 -1.78
N PHE A 146 2.74 0.72 -3.10
CA PHE A 146 1.63 0.94 -4.04
C PHE A 146 1.52 -0.24 -5.00
N ARG A 147 0.33 -0.88 -5.03
CA ARG A 147 0.04 -1.93 -6.00
C ARG A 147 -0.83 -1.35 -7.10
N VAL A 148 -0.25 -1.16 -8.28
CA VAL A 148 -0.85 -0.46 -9.41
C VAL A 148 -0.78 -1.26 -10.70
N HIS A 149 -1.61 -0.90 -11.71
CA HIS A 149 -1.58 -1.51 -13.04
C HIS A 149 -0.52 -0.84 -13.92
N ASP A 150 -0.45 0.49 -13.93
CA ASP A 150 0.60 1.25 -14.62
C ASP A 150 1.73 1.58 -13.65
N VAL A 151 2.74 0.71 -13.62
CA VAL A 151 3.89 0.84 -12.71
C VAL A 151 4.79 2.01 -13.11
N GLU A 152 5.01 2.21 -14.41
CA GLU A 152 5.91 3.27 -14.90
C GLU A 152 5.35 4.67 -14.60
N GLY A 153 4.08 4.91 -14.88
CA GLY A 153 3.42 6.18 -14.56
C GLY A 153 3.37 6.43 -13.06
N ALA A 154 3.06 5.41 -12.26
CA ALA A 154 3.05 5.53 -10.81
C ALA A 154 4.44 5.85 -10.25
N ARG A 155 5.50 5.19 -10.73
CA ARG A 155 6.88 5.46 -10.32
C ARG A 155 7.25 6.93 -10.55
N ARG A 156 6.97 7.46 -11.74
CA ARG A 156 7.23 8.85 -12.08
C ARG A 156 6.47 9.84 -11.20
N ALA A 157 5.19 9.57 -10.91
CA ALA A 157 4.37 10.38 -10.02
C ALA A 157 4.92 10.38 -8.58
N LEU A 158 5.34 9.21 -8.10
CA LEU A 158 5.92 9.05 -6.75
C LEU A 158 7.30 9.70 -6.62
N GLU A 159 8.13 9.69 -7.67
CA GLU A 159 9.39 10.43 -7.71
C GLU A 159 9.17 11.93 -7.53
N MET A 160 8.16 12.50 -8.18
CA MET A 160 7.79 13.90 -7.99
C MET A 160 7.28 14.18 -6.59
N ALA A 161 6.43 13.31 -6.05
CA ALA A 161 5.93 13.45 -4.68
C ALA A 161 7.08 13.39 -3.66
N ALA A 162 8.03 12.49 -3.85
CA ALA A 162 9.20 12.34 -3.00
C ALA A 162 10.13 13.57 -3.09
N ALA A 163 10.38 14.09 -4.28
CA ALA A 163 11.18 15.30 -4.47
C ALA A 163 10.55 16.51 -3.76
N LEU A 164 9.24 16.68 -3.84
CA LEU A 164 8.52 17.74 -3.12
C LEU A 164 8.59 17.55 -1.59
N ALA A 165 8.45 16.32 -1.11
CA ALA A 165 8.52 16.03 0.32
C ALA A 165 9.93 16.23 0.92
N SER A 166 10.98 16.10 0.11
CA SER A 166 12.38 16.30 0.51
C SER A 166 12.87 17.74 0.30
N ALA A 167 12.10 18.58 -0.39
CA ALA A 167 12.48 19.98 -0.64
C ALA A 167 12.78 20.70 0.69
N GLY A 168 14.00 21.23 0.82
CA GLY A 168 14.48 21.89 2.04
C GLY A 168 15.10 20.98 3.11
N ARG A 169 15.16 19.66 2.90
CA ARG A 169 15.79 18.69 3.83
C ARG A 169 17.09 18.07 3.31
N GLY A 170 17.68 18.58 2.23
CA GLY A 170 18.84 17.99 1.54
C GLY A 170 18.44 17.18 0.31
N ALA A 171 19.42 16.72 -0.44
CA ALA A 171 19.18 15.98 -1.68
C ALA A 171 18.31 14.75 -1.45
N PHE A 172 17.36 14.52 -2.37
CA PHE A 172 16.57 13.29 -2.42
C PHE A 172 17.53 12.07 -2.43
N ALA A 173 17.48 11.29 -1.36
CA ALA A 173 18.06 9.96 -1.37
C ALA A 173 17.00 9.03 -1.94
N PRO A 174 17.23 8.37 -3.09
CA PRO A 174 16.36 7.29 -3.53
C PRO A 174 16.30 6.26 -2.42
N ASP A 175 15.13 5.65 -2.22
CA ASP A 175 14.95 4.53 -1.31
C ASP A 175 16.07 3.51 -1.59
N ASP A 176 16.91 3.23 -0.60
CA ASP A 176 18.05 2.32 -0.72
C ASP A 176 17.62 0.85 -0.90
N GLY A 177 16.32 0.61 -1.06
CA GLY A 177 15.74 -0.72 -1.24
C GLY A 177 15.79 -1.57 0.02
N SER A 178 16.07 -0.98 1.17
CA SER A 178 16.06 -1.66 2.47
C SER A 178 14.63 -1.92 2.93
N TRP A 179 13.96 -2.84 2.27
CA TRP A 179 12.69 -3.37 2.73
C TRP A 179 12.93 -4.39 3.84
N PRO A 180 12.17 -4.34 4.95
CA PRO A 180 12.37 -5.22 6.10
C PRO A 180 12.44 -6.70 5.76
N TRP A 181 11.68 -7.17 4.76
CA TRP A 181 11.66 -8.57 4.34
C TRP A 181 12.85 -9.01 3.46
N ARG A 182 13.72 -8.10 3.02
CA ARG A 182 14.96 -8.47 2.30
C ARG A 182 16.13 -8.78 3.23
N ALA A 183 16.02 -8.50 4.50
CA ALA A 183 17.08 -8.76 5.47
C ALA A 183 17.38 -10.26 5.71
N GLY A 184 16.54 -11.19 5.20
CA GLY A 184 16.74 -12.63 5.30
C GLY A 184 17.15 -13.34 4.00
N ALA A 185 17.14 -12.67 2.84
CA ALA A 185 17.58 -13.27 1.58
C ALA A 185 19.03 -12.88 1.31
N ALA A 186 19.94 -13.85 1.45
CA ALA A 186 21.34 -13.70 1.09
C ALA A 186 21.48 -13.11 -0.32
N ALA A 187 22.32 -12.08 -0.41
CA ALA A 187 22.63 -11.38 -1.63
C ALA A 187 23.09 -12.34 -2.75
N SER A 188 22.25 -12.53 -3.75
CA SER A 188 22.68 -13.07 -5.03
C SER A 188 21.75 -12.52 -6.12
N HIS A 189 22.30 -11.64 -6.88
CA HIS A 189 22.03 -11.05 -8.17
C HIS A 189 21.93 -9.51 -8.13
N MET A 190 23.13 -8.90 -8.07
CA MET A 190 23.33 -7.56 -8.63
C MET A 190 23.13 -7.65 -10.14
N VAL A 191 22.07 -7.06 -10.66
CA VAL A 191 22.05 -6.67 -12.08
C VAL A 191 22.90 -5.41 -12.20
N SER A 192 24.03 -5.52 -12.87
CA SER A 192 24.90 -4.40 -13.22
C SER A 192 24.13 -3.39 -14.07
N GLY A 193 23.70 -2.28 -13.46
CA GLY A 193 23.21 -1.13 -14.18
C GLY A 193 24.38 -0.31 -14.70
N GLU A 194 24.55 -0.25 -16.02
CA GLU A 194 25.50 0.65 -16.68
C GLU A 194 25.21 2.10 -16.32
N ALA A 195 26.25 2.81 -15.92
CA ALA A 195 26.21 4.23 -15.64
C ALA A 195 25.74 5.00 -16.89
N ARG A 196 24.61 5.68 -16.80
CA ARG A 196 24.19 6.64 -17.82
C ARG A 196 25.07 7.87 -17.74
N SER A 197 25.70 8.20 -18.85
CA SER A 197 26.44 9.44 -19.08
C SER A 197 25.58 10.67 -18.79
N PRO A 198 26.16 11.76 -18.27
CA PRO A 198 25.42 13.00 -18.03
C PRO A 198 24.90 13.59 -19.33
N ALA A 199 23.68 14.12 -19.29
CA ALA A 199 23.08 14.83 -20.41
C ALA A 199 23.88 16.11 -20.76
N PRO A 200 23.94 16.52 -22.05
CA PRO A 200 24.66 17.71 -22.46
C PRO A 200 24.01 18.98 -21.89
N GLU A 201 24.85 19.86 -21.39
CA GLU A 201 24.49 21.23 -20.99
C GLU A 201 23.96 22.00 -22.18
N GLY A 202 22.81 22.60 -22.04
CA GLY A 202 22.31 23.64 -22.93
C GLY A 202 20.88 23.48 -23.36
N GLN A 203 19.98 23.87 -22.49
CA GLN A 203 18.74 24.58 -22.83
C GLN A 203 18.09 25.13 -21.55
N ARG A 204 18.23 26.44 -21.36
CA ARG A 204 17.48 27.20 -20.35
C ARG A 204 16.10 27.50 -20.91
N TRP A 205 15.10 27.22 -20.12
CA TRP A 205 13.79 27.88 -20.21
C TRP A 205 13.55 28.62 -18.92
#